data_c439e36fa096b04b8662f763b29cd2bf
#
_entry.id   c439e36fa096b04b8662f763b29cd2bf
#
_cell.length_a   1.000
_cell.length_b   1.000
_cell.length_c   1.000
_cell.angle_alpha   90.00
_cell.angle_beta   90.00
_cell.angle_gamma   90.00
#
_symmetry.space_group_name_H-M   'P 1'
#
loop_
_entity.id
_entity.type
_entity.pdbx_description
1 polymer ?
#
loop_
_entity_poly.entity_id
_entity_poly.type
_entity_poly.pdbx_seq_one_letter_code
_entity_poly.pdbx_strand_id
1 'polypeptide(L)'
;KPHTMDTRNYLCEELHALGEFAKENGTTVILEPLNRAEAFYMRLVADAAAIARDADSEGVKAMGDFWHMKEETSDFGALMSAGKKYLQHVHIASRGTRQMPGENGELDNYVEGFRALKMIGYDKYVSFECGMAGEDRATIVTNAVNLIRQQWEEA
;
A
#
# COMPACT_ATOMS: atom_id res chain seq x y z
N LYS A 1 1.21 19.74 -10.77
CA LYS A 1 -0.09 20.29 -11.20
C LYS A 1 -0.93 20.62 -9.99
N PRO A 2 -1.82 21.64 -10.04
CA PRO A 2 -2.64 22.00 -8.87
C PRO A 2 -3.66 20.91 -8.54
N HIS A 3 -4.00 20.82 -7.27
CA HIS A 3 -5.04 19.96 -6.73
C HIS A 3 -6.42 20.56 -7.03
N THR A 4 -6.93 20.36 -8.23
CA THR A 4 -8.23 20.87 -8.68
C THR A 4 -9.17 19.74 -9.06
N MET A 5 -10.46 19.99 -9.07
CA MET A 5 -11.46 19.03 -9.56
C MET A 5 -11.22 18.68 -11.03
N ASP A 6 -10.80 19.62 -11.86
CA ASP A 6 -10.49 19.35 -13.27
C ASP A 6 -9.31 18.36 -13.40
N THR A 7 -8.24 18.56 -12.62
CA THR A 7 -7.11 17.61 -12.58
C THR A 7 -7.55 16.23 -12.12
N ARG A 8 -8.45 16.19 -11.12
CA ARG A 8 -8.98 14.93 -10.61
C ARG A 8 -9.88 14.21 -11.60
N ASN A 9 -10.79 14.94 -12.26
CA ASN A 9 -11.68 14.40 -13.28
C ASN A 9 -10.89 13.83 -14.44
N TYR A 10 -9.92 14.61 -14.96
CA TYR A 10 -9.01 14.13 -15.99
C TYR A 10 -8.28 12.86 -15.60
N LEU A 11 -7.76 12.78 -14.35
CA LEU A 11 -7.10 11.57 -13.87
C LEU A 11 -8.06 10.37 -13.83
N CYS A 12 -9.29 10.57 -13.37
CA CYS A 12 -10.29 9.50 -13.33
C CYS A 12 -10.68 8.99 -14.72
N GLU A 13 -10.81 9.90 -15.72
CA GLU A 13 -11.08 9.55 -17.11
C GLU A 13 -9.95 8.71 -17.71
N GLU A 14 -8.70 9.12 -17.54
CA GLU A 14 -7.52 8.37 -18.01
C GLU A 14 -7.39 7.01 -17.32
N LEU A 15 -7.65 6.98 -16.02
CA LEU A 15 -7.63 5.73 -15.23
C LEU A 15 -8.76 4.78 -15.63
N HIS A 16 -9.94 5.31 -15.99
CA HIS A 16 -11.02 4.49 -16.53
C HIS A 16 -10.55 3.75 -17.79
N ALA A 17 -10.06 4.49 -18.78
CA ALA A 17 -9.59 3.92 -20.04
C ALA A 17 -8.45 2.90 -19.82
N LEU A 18 -7.49 3.23 -18.97
CA LEU A 18 -6.37 2.36 -18.65
C LEU A 18 -6.82 1.11 -17.87
N GLY A 19 -7.78 1.26 -16.97
CA GLY A 19 -8.34 0.17 -16.19
C GLY A 19 -9.10 -0.83 -17.05
N GLU A 20 -9.92 -0.36 -18.00
CA GLU A 20 -10.61 -1.26 -18.95
C GLU A 20 -9.60 -2.01 -19.83
N PHE A 21 -8.57 -1.32 -20.32
CA PHE A 21 -7.49 -1.97 -21.07
C PHE A 21 -6.75 -3.02 -20.23
N ALA A 22 -6.43 -2.71 -18.97
CA ALA A 22 -5.77 -3.65 -18.06
C ALA A 22 -6.63 -4.90 -17.83
N LYS A 23 -7.93 -4.71 -17.59
CA LYS A 23 -8.90 -5.79 -17.38
C LYS A 23 -9.01 -6.70 -18.60
N GLU A 24 -9.07 -6.15 -19.81
CA GLU A 24 -9.06 -6.92 -21.06
C GLU A 24 -7.80 -7.77 -21.23
N ASN A 25 -6.69 -7.33 -20.66
CA ASN A 25 -5.41 -8.04 -20.69
C ASN A 25 -5.12 -8.88 -19.41
N GLY A 26 -6.14 -9.12 -18.57
CA GLY A 26 -6.03 -9.97 -17.38
C GLY A 26 -5.13 -9.40 -16.28
N THR A 27 -4.97 -8.07 -16.23
CA THR A 27 -4.15 -7.38 -15.21
C THR A 27 -4.93 -6.25 -14.54
N THR A 28 -4.27 -5.50 -13.67
CA THR A 28 -4.88 -4.43 -12.85
C THR A 28 -3.92 -3.27 -12.72
N VAL A 29 -4.42 -2.07 -12.88
CA VAL A 29 -3.72 -0.83 -12.51
C VAL A 29 -3.86 -0.65 -10.99
N ILE A 30 -2.74 -0.52 -10.30
CA ILE A 30 -2.72 -0.33 -8.84
C ILE A 30 -2.19 1.06 -8.54
N LEU A 31 -3.00 1.87 -7.85
CA LEU A 31 -2.64 3.22 -7.42
C LEU A 31 -1.89 3.15 -6.11
N GLU A 32 -0.66 3.63 -6.10
CA GLU A 32 0.18 3.72 -4.92
C GLU A 32 0.20 5.16 -4.38
N PRO A 33 -0.34 5.40 -3.18
CA PRO A 33 -0.17 6.67 -2.49
C PRO A 33 1.24 6.75 -1.90
N LEU A 34 1.94 7.83 -2.21
CA LEU A 34 3.32 8.07 -1.74
C LEU A 34 3.35 9.15 -0.66
N ASN A 35 4.34 9.10 0.22
CA ASN A 35 4.54 10.12 1.27
C ASN A 35 4.80 11.51 0.67
N ARG A 36 4.70 12.57 1.51
CA ARG A 36 4.81 13.98 1.08
C ARG A 36 6.13 14.36 0.46
N ALA A 37 7.21 13.65 0.75
CA ALA A 37 8.51 13.92 0.17
C ALA A 37 8.57 13.47 -1.30
N GLU A 38 7.75 12.49 -1.67
CA GLU A 38 7.78 11.85 -2.99
C GLU A 38 6.59 12.24 -3.87
N ALA A 39 5.42 12.55 -3.27
CA ALA A 39 4.23 12.94 -4.02
C ALA A 39 3.51 14.13 -3.40
N PHE A 40 2.85 14.91 -4.26
CA PHE A 40 2.01 16.03 -3.79
C PHE A 40 0.52 15.79 -4.05
N TYR A 41 0.14 14.84 -4.89
CA TYR A 41 -1.25 14.65 -5.30
C TYR A 41 -1.96 13.55 -4.50
N MET A 42 -1.52 12.31 -4.59
CA MET A 42 -2.13 11.16 -3.93
C MET A 42 -1.19 10.66 -2.84
N ARG A 43 -1.57 10.83 -1.57
CA ARG A 43 -0.69 10.59 -0.43
C ARG A 43 -1.28 9.67 0.64
N LEU A 44 -2.59 9.46 0.61
CA LEU A 44 -3.30 8.62 1.57
C LEU A 44 -3.93 7.43 0.85
N VAL A 45 -4.03 6.30 1.52
CA VAL A 45 -4.72 5.11 0.99
C VAL A 45 -6.19 5.44 0.67
N ALA A 46 -6.82 6.29 1.49
CA ALA A 46 -8.16 6.78 1.25
C ALA A 46 -8.30 7.57 -0.07
N ASP A 47 -7.29 8.39 -0.41
CA ASP A 47 -7.27 9.15 -1.67
C ASP A 47 -7.21 8.20 -2.87
N ALA A 48 -6.29 7.20 -2.82
CA ALA A 48 -6.14 6.20 -3.87
C ALA A 48 -7.42 5.38 -4.06
N ALA A 49 -8.03 4.94 -2.95
CA ALA A 49 -9.29 4.19 -3.00
C ALA A 49 -10.45 5.01 -3.55
N ALA A 50 -10.51 6.31 -3.21
CA ALA A 50 -11.52 7.22 -3.74
C ALA A 50 -11.34 7.45 -5.25
N ILE A 51 -10.10 7.62 -5.71
CA ILE A 51 -9.79 7.76 -7.15
C ILE A 51 -10.09 6.45 -7.89
N ALA A 52 -9.73 5.30 -7.35
CA ALA A 52 -10.04 4.00 -7.93
C ALA A 52 -11.56 3.76 -8.06
N ARG A 53 -12.34 4.19 -7.05
CA ARG A 53 -13.80 4.16 -7.10
C ARG A 53 -14.36 5.07 -8.19
N ASP A 54 -13.87 6.30 -8.27
CA ASP A 54 -14.42 7.33 -9.13
C ASP A 54 -13.91 7.19 -10.59
N ALA A 55 -12.85 6.43 -10.82
CA ALA A 55 -12.45 5.97 -12.15
C ALA A 55 -13.46 4.99 -12.77
N ASP A 56 -14.33 4.39 -11.96
CA ASP A 56 -15.44 3.51 -12.41
C ASP A 56 -14.99 2.37 -13.34
N SER A 57 -13.86 1.73 -12.98
CA SER A 57 -13.37 0.53 -13.64
C SER A 57 -12.91 -0.51 -12.62
N GLU A 58 -13.35 -1.76 -12.80
CA GLU A 58 -12.86 -2.87 -11.96
C GLU A 58 -11.36 -3.18 -12.18
N GLY A 59 -10.79 -2.69 -13.26
CA GLY A 59 -9.36 -2.78 -13.54
C GLY A 59 -8.48 -1.75 -12.82
N VAL A 60 -9.09 -0.84 -12.01
CA VAL A 60 -8.34 0.12 -11.19
C VAL A 60 -8.52 -0.19 -9.71
N LYS A 61 -7.43 -0.32 -9.00
CA LYS A 61 -7.37 -0.65 -7.57
C LYS A 61 -6.38 0.26 -6.86
N ALA A 62 -6.30 0.13 -5.54
CA ALA A 62 -5.36 0.85 -4.69
C ALA A 62 -4.45 -0.11 -3.94
N MET A 63 -3.38 0.40 -3.40
CA MET A 63 -2.52 -0.32 -2.47
C MET A 63 -2.19 0.53 -1.24
N GLY A 64 -1.64 -0.12 -0.22
CA GLY A 64 -0.99 0.52 0.91
C GLY A 64 0.48 0.11 0.96
N ASP A 65 1.34 1.05 1.28
CA ASP A 65 2.74 0.77 1.59
C ASP A 65 3.04 1.29 2.99
N PHE A 66 3.42 0.39 3.89
CA PHE A 66 3.72 0.73 5.28
C PHE A 66 4.84 1.76 5.44
N TRP A 67 5.74 1.89 4.48
CA TRP A 67 6.71 2.96 4.45
C TRP A 67 6.07 4.32 4.16
N HIS A 68 5.20 4.39 3.15
CA HIS A 68 4.52 5.63 2.77
C HIS A 68 3.40 5.99 3.75
N MET A 69 2.75 5.01 4.35
CA MET A 69 1.67 5.18 5.34
C MET A 69 2.13 5.80 6.68
N LYS A 70 3.42 6.06 6.88
CA LYS A 70 3.92 6.78 8.06
C LYS A 70 3.30 8.16 8.28
N GLU A 71 2.63 8.73 7.28
CA GLU A 71 1.90 10.00 7.37
C GLU A 71 0.40 9.83 7.64
N GLU A 72 -0.09 8.61 7.63
CA GLU A 72 -1.48 8.29 8.00
C GLU A 72 -1.69 8.44 9.50
N THR A 73 -2.92 8.75 9.91
CA THR A 73 -3.26 8.85 11.33
C THR A 73 -3.16 7.49 12.01
N SER A 74 -3.54 6.42 11.32
CA SER A 74 -3.33 5.04 11.74
C SER A 74 -3.30 4.10 10.53
N ASP A 75 -2.51 3.04 10.61
CA ASP A 75 -2.46 2.01 9.58
C ASP A 75 -3.81 1.28 9.45
N PHE A 76 -4.46 1.07 10.60
CA PHE A 76 -5.78 0.45 10.64
C PHE A 76 -6.80 1.25 9.83
N GLY A 77 -6.92 2.55 10.11
CA GLY A 77 -7.85 3.43 9.40
C GLY A 77 -7.54 3.55 7.92
N ALA A 78 -6.25 3.65 7.57
CA ALA A 78 -5.79 3.72 6.19
C ALA A 78 -6.25 2.51 5.37
N LEU A 79 -5.92 1.31 5.81
CA LEU A 79 -6.26 0.08 5.08
C LEU A 79 -7.75 -0.21 5.08
N MET A 80 -8.46 0.08 6.21
CA MET A 80 -9.92 -0.01 6.27
C MET A 80 -10.60 0.90 5.26
N SER A 81 -10.04 2.08 4.96
CA SER A 81 -10.62 3.04 4.00
C SER A 81 -10.71 2.49 2.57
N ALA A 82 -9.76 1.65 2.16
CA ALA A 82 -9.79 0.97 0.86
C ALA A 82 -10.71 -0.26 0.89
N GLY A 83 -10.72 -0.98 2.00
CA GLY A 83 -11.49 -2.21 2.16
C GLY A 83 -11.08 -3.30 1.17
N LYS A 84 -11.73 -4.47 1.25
CA LYS A 84 -11.42 -5.61 0.37
C LYS A 84 -11.61 -5.31 -1.11
N LYS A 85 -12.56 -4.44 -1.45
CA LYS A 85 -12.90 -4.14 -2.86
C LYS A 85 -11.78 -3.44 -3.60
N TYR A 86 -11.13 -2.47 -2.95
CA TYR A 86 -10.13 -1.64 -3.62
C TYR A 86 -8.70 -1.98 -3.26
N LEU A 87 -8.42 -2.55 -2.08
CA LEU A 87 -7.07 -2.92 -1.68
C LEU A 87 -6.58 -4.16 -2.42
N GLN A 88 -5.70 -3.97 -3.40
CA GLN A 88 -5.21 -5.02 -4.26
C GLN A 88 -3.82 -5.53 -3.86
N HIS A 89 -3.00 -4.69 -3.26
CA HIS A 89 -1.63 -5.01 -2.89
C HIS A 89 -1.20 -4.27 -1.64
N VAL A 90 -0.20 -4.81 -0.94
CA VAL A 90 0.43 -4.15 0.21
C VAL A 90 1.94 -4.28 0.09
N HIS A 91 2.65 -3.16 0.21
CA HIS A 91 4.09 -3.14 0.39
C HIS A 91 4.48 -2.99 1.85
N ILE A 92 5.64 -3.52 2.21
CA ILE A 92 6.18 -3.43 3.55
C ILE A 92 7.69 -3.23 3.52
N ALA A 93 8.14 -2.30 4.35
CA ALA A 93 9.56 -2.01 4.59
C ALA A 93 9.73 -1.51 6.03
N SER A 94 10.98 -1.50 6.52
CA SER A 94 11.30 -0.83 7.77
C SER A 94 10.88 0.64 7.74
N ARG A 95 10.14 1.08 8.74
CA ARG A 95 9.49 2.40 8.78
C ARG A 95 10.47 3.57 8.83
N GLY A 96 11.65 3.36 9.37
CA GLY A 96 12.66 4.41 9.52
C GLY A 96 13.66 4.46 8.36
N THR A 97 14.03 3.31 7.84
CA THR A 97 15.18 3.17 6.93
C THR A 97 14.83 2.75 5.51
N ARG A 98 13.60 2.30 5.27
CA ARG A 98 13.16 1.65 4.02
C ARG A 98 14.03 0.42 3.66
N GLN A 99 14.66 -0.19 4.66
CA GLN A 99 15.35 -1.46 4.54
C GLN A 99 14.40 -2.61 4.87
N MET A 100 14.92 -3.83 5.01
CA MET A 100 14.11 -4.97 5.42
C MET A 100 13.43 -4.72 6.78
N PRO A 101 12.17 -5.18 6.99
CA PRO A 101 11.50 -5.09 8.27
C PRO A 101 12.32 -5.66 9.42
N GLY A 102 12.34 -4.95 10.55
CA GLY A 102 13.16 -5.24 11.73
C GLY A 102 14.40 -4.36 11.89
N GLU A 103 14.80 -3.65 10.83
CA GLU A 103 15.96 -2.74 10.85
C GLU A 103 15.76 -1.52 11.78
N ASN A 104 14.51 -1.16 12.06
CA ASN A 104 14.16 -0.01 12.90
C ASN A 104 13.63 -0.42 14.28
N GLY A 105 13.86 -1.66 14.69
CA GLY A 105 13.46 -2.18 15.99
C GLY A 105 11.96 -2.04 16.26
N GLU A 106 11.58 -1.47 17.42
CA GLU A 106 10.18 -1.35 17.84
C GLU A 106 9.32 -0.47 16.93
N LEU A 107 9.92 0.42 16.13
CA LEU A 107 9.19 1.23 15.16
C LEU A 107 8.68 0.39 13.98
N ASP A 108 9.26 -0.77 13.75
CA ASP A 108 8.79 -1.72 12.74
C ASP A 108 7.65 -2.60 13.29
N ASN A 109 6.61 -1.94 13.77
CA ASN A 109 5.39 -2.57 14.26
C ASN A 109 4.26 -2.38 13.24
N TYR A 110 3.73 -3.48 12.72
CA TYR A 110 2.70 -3.54 11.70
C TYR A 110 1.39 -4.18 12.19
N VAL A 111 1.30 -4.53 13.48
CA VAL A 111 0.18 -5.28 14.09
C VAL A 111 -1.16 -4.58 13.83
N GLU A 112 -1.22 -3.25 13.96
CA GLU A 112 -2.44 -2.48 13.72
C GLU A 112 -2.91 -2.60 12.27
N GLY A 113 -1.99 -2.48 11.32
CA GLY A 113 -2.30 -2.66 9.90
C GLY A 113 -2.72 -4.09 9.57
N PHE A 114 -2.06 -5.09 10.17
CA PHE A 114 -2.44 -6.50 9.97
C PHE A 114 -3.83 -6.81 10.53
N ARG A 115 -4.24 -6.18 11.64
CA ARG A 115 -5.63 -6.27 12.14
C ARG A 115 -6.62 -5.75 11.11
N ALA A 116 -6.31 -4.63 10.46
CA ALA A 116 -7.15 -4.11 9.39
C ALA A 116 -7.23 -5.08 8.21
N LEU A 117 -6.10 -5.63 7.76
CA LEU A 117 -6.06 -6.62 6.69
C LEU A 117 -6.91 -7.86 7.01
N LYS A 118 -6.79 -8.40 8.23
CA LYS A 118 -7.65 -9.52 8.69
C LYS A 118 -9.13 -9.12 8.70
N MET A 119 -9.45 -7.93 9.21
CA MET A 119 -10.83 -7.47 9.34
C MET A 119 -11.54 -7.27 7.99
N ILE A 120 -10.82 -6.76 6.98
CA ILE A 120 -11.38 -6.64 5.62
C ILE A 120 -11.37 -7.96 4.84
N GLY A 121 -10.80 -9.02 5.39
CA GLY A 121 -10.64 -10.32 4.71
C GLY A 121 -9.67 -10.25 3.54
N TYR A 122 -8.54 -9.55 3.73
CA TYR A 122 -7.48 -9.45 2.71
C TYR A 122 -6.83 -10.81 2.47
N ASP A 123 -6.80 -11.25 1.23
CA ASP A 123 -6.35 -12.58 0.80
C ASP A 123 -5.27 -12.54 -0.29
N LYS A 124 -4.59 -11.37 -0.43
CA LYS A 124 -3.59 -11.14 -1.46
C LYS A 124 -2.18 -11.04 -0.86
N TYR A 125 -1.24 -10.55 -1.63
CA TYR A 125 0.17 -10.52 -1.25
C TYR A 125 0.55 -9.29 -0.44
N VAL A 126 1.47 -9.50 0.52
CA VAL A 126 2.29 -8.46 1.13
C VAL A 126 3.71 -8.67 0.63
N SER A 127 4.28 -7.68 -0.05
CA SER A 127 5.59 -7.77 -0.68
C SER A 127 6.58 -6.82 -0.04
N PHE A 128 7.83 -7.24 0.05
CA PHE A 128 8.91 -6.34 0.41
C PHE A 128 9.20 -5.36 -0.73
N GLU A 129 9.09 -4.06 -0.46
CA GLU A 129 9.59 -3.00 -1.32
C GLU A 129 10.62 -2.17 -0.54
N CYS A 130 11.84 -2.67 -0.46
CA CYS A 130 12.84 -2.15 0.44
C CYS A 130 14.27 -2.40 -0.03
N GLY A 131 15.20 -1.64 0.51
CA GLY A 131 16.61 -1.95 0.44
C GLY A 131 16.97 -3.14 1.32
N MET A 132 18.18 -3.61 1.16
CA MET A 132 18.76 -4.66 2.01
C MET A 132 20.22 -4.32 2.26
N ALA A 133 20.53 -3.95 3.49
CA ALA A 133 21.91 -3.71 3.93
C ALA A 133 22.49 -5.01 4.51
N GLY A 134 23.81 -5.22 4.30
CA GLY A 134 24.52 -6.37 4.83
C GLY A 134 24.74 -7.49 3.81
N GLU A 135 25.69 -8.37 4.12
CA GLU A 135 26.15 -9.44 3.22
C GLU A 135 25.33 -10.73 3.36
N ASP A 136 24.87 -11.04 4.57
CA ASP A 136 24.06 -12.24 4.85
C ASP A 136 22.58 -12.02 4.55
N ARG A 137 22.28 -11.93 3.27
CA ARG A 137 20.92 -11.71 2.77
C ARG A 137 19.92 -12.76 3.19
N ALA A 138 20.36 -14.03 3.29
CA ALA A 138 19.49 -15.13 3.66
C ALA A 138 18.98 -14.98 5.11
N THR A 139 19.86 -14.65 6.03
CA THR A 139 19.49 -14.39 7.43
C THR A 139 18.61 -13.14 7.55
N ILE A 140 18.95 -12.06 6.85
CA ILE A 140 18.16 -10.81 6.87
C ILE A 140 16.72 -11.08 6.42
N VAL A 141 16.53 -11.74 5.29
CA VAL A 141 15.18 -12.08 4.78
C VAL A 141 14.44 -13.01 5.74
N THR A 142 15.12 -14.02 6.27
CA THR A 142 14.51 -14.96 7.23
C THR A 142 14.02 -14.24 8.48
N ASN A 143 14.81 -13.34 9.04
CA ASN A 143 14.43 -12.57 10.23
C ASN A 143 13.23 -11.65 9.93
N ALA A 144 13.23 -10.94 8.80
CA ALA A 144 12.11 -10.11 8.40
C ALA A 144 10.81 -10.90 8.22
N VAL A 145 10.87 -12.06 7.56
CA VAL A 145 9.71 -12.95 7.39
C VAL A 145 9.20 -13.46 8.74
N ASN A 146 10.09 -13.85 9.65
CA ASN A 146 9.69 -14.30 10.99
C ASN A 146 9.03 -13.19 11.80
N LEU A 147 9.57 -11.97 11.76
CA LEU A 147 8.97 -10.79 12.40
C LEU A 147 7.56 -10.53 11.88
N ILE A 148 7.38 -10.52 10.55
CA ILE A 148 6.07 -10.27 9.93
C ILE A 148 5.07 -11.36 10.31
N ARG A 149 5.47 -12.63 10.29
CA ARG A 149 4.61 -13.75 10.70
C ARG A 149 4.20 -13.66 12.15
N GLN A 150 5.16 -13.37 13.04
CA GLN A 150 4.85 -13.16 14.45
C GLN A 150 3.82 -12.03 14.63
N GLN A 151 4.05 -10.87 14.04
CA GLN A 151 3.13 -9.74 14.15
C GLN A 151 1.77 -10.00 13.49
N TRP A 152 1.74 -10.81 12.43
CA TRP A 152 0.49 -11.28 11.86
C TRP A 152 -0.30 -12.16 12.84
N GLU A 153 0.36 -13.04 13.56
CA GLU A 153 -0.29 -13.88 14.58
C GLU A 153 -0.83 -13.06 15.76
N GLU A 154 -0.10 -12.01 16.17
CA GLU A 154 -0.49 -11.08 17.24
C GLU A 154 -1.69 -10.19 16.86
N ALA A 155 -1.92 -9.98 15.58
CA ALA A 155 -3.00 -9.16 15.04
C ALA A 155 -4.32 -9.95 15.06
#